data_9db202c9a95face4659a627d9acb9036
#
_entry.id   9db202c9a95face4659a627d9acb9036
#
_cell.length_a   1.000
_cell.length_b   1.000
_cell.length_c   1.000
_cell.angle_alpha   90.00
_cell.angle_beta   90.00
_cell.angle_gamma   90.00
#
_symmetry.space_group_name_H-M   'P 1'
#
loop_
_entity.id
_entity.type
_entity.pdbx_description
1 polymer ?
#
loop_
_entity_poly.entity_id
_entity_poly.type
_entity_poly.pdbx_seq_one_letter_code
_entity_poly.pdbx_strand_id
1 'polypeptide(L)'
;MKDDAASPDELLLRLRRFHSDYFPLHQQRFQDLVSEGQHPKTLFIGCSDSRLVPYLLTGSGPGELFIVRNVGAFVPPYDGSHGLHGTTAAIEYAVLALHVEQIIVCGHSHCGAIRAAYDGVPDEAVNLQAWLRLAEEAILPVQSSPEARYRSEQRAVVLQLERLMDYPMVRRQVECGQLTLHGWHYVIEQGEIHVFDAQQGGFIPASVASSSGTGPYQPYVEHDGQILDL
;
A
#
# COMPACT_ATOMS: atom_id res chain seq x y z
N MET A 1 -8.31 -4.88 27.83
CA MET A 1 -8.81 -3.49 27.88
C MET A 1 -9.58 -3.29 26.58
N LYS A 2 -10.89 -3.03 26.65
CA LYS A 2 -11.63 -2.56 25.49
C LYS A 2 -11.22 -1.11 25.33
N ASP A 3 -10.44 -0.81 24.30
CA ASP A 3 -10.22 0.58 23.89
C ASP A 3 -11.60 1.12 23.48
N ASP A 4 -12.12 2.02 24.29
CA ASP A 4 -13.32 2.74 23.95
C ASP A 4 -13.04 3.56 22.69
N ALA A 5 -13.76 3.26 21.62
CA ALA A 5 -13.73 4.11 20.43
C ALA A 5 -14.06 5.54 20.90
N ALA A 6 -13.23 6.50 20.49
CA ALA A 6 -13.40 7.90 20.89
C ALA A 6 -14.83 8.36 20.62
N SER A 7 -15.51 8.89 21.64
CA SER A 7 -16.84 9.47 21.49
C SER A 7 -16.81 10.66 20.51
N PRO A 8 -17.92 11.07 19.89
CA PRO A 8 -17.97 12.28 19.07
C PRO A 8 -17.40 13.51 19.75
N ASP A 9 -17.63 13.66 21.07
CA ASP A 9 -17.10 14.76 21.88
C ASP A 9 -15.57 14.65 22.04
N GLU A 10 -15.04 13.43 22.17
CA GLU A 10 -13.60 13.20 22.25
C GLU A 10 -12.89 13.52 20.91
N LEU A 11 -13.48 13.13 19.78
CA LEU A 11 -12.95 13.51 18.46
C LEU A 11 -12.96 15.03 18.27
N LEU A 12 -14.01 15.71 18.67
CA LEU A 12 -14.07 17.17 18.62
C LEU A 12 -12.98 17.81 19.50
N LEU A 13 -12.71 17.25 20.68
CA LEU A 13 -11.63 17.71 21.53
C LEU A 13 -10.25 17.52 20.88
N ARG A 14 -10.03 16.40 20.18
CA ARG A 14 -8.80 16.16 19.41
C ARG A 14 -8.64 17.17 18.26
N LEU A 15 -9.70 17.54 17.55
CA LEU A 15 -9.66 18.59 16.52
C LEU A 15 -9.29 19.95 17.12
N ARG A 16 -9.81 20.29 18.31
CA ARG A 16 -9.41 21.54 19.00
C ARG A 16 -7.93 21.53 19.39
N ARG A 17 -7.44 20.40 19.90
CA ARG A 17 -6.01 20.23 20.20
C ARG A 17 -5.12 20.31 18.96
N PHE A 18 -5.55 19.75 17.84
CA PHE A 18 -4.85 19.93 16.57
C PHE A 18 -4.68 21.41 16.24
N HIS A 19 -5.74 22.20 16.37
CA HIS A 19 -5.70 23.65 16.09
C HIS A 19 -4.86 24.45 17.11
N SER A 20 -4.96 24.13 18.41
CA SER A 20 -4.26 24.88 19.46
C SER A 20 -2.81 24.46 19.67
N ASP A 21 -2.50 23.17 19.53
CA ASP A 21 -1.23 22.61 20.00
C ASP A 21 -0.33 22.20 18.82
N TYR A 22 -0.89 21.58 17.77
CA TYR A 22 -0.11 21.06 16.66
C TYR A 22 0.04 22.08 15.51
N PHE A 23 -1.06 22.68 15.07
CA PHE A 23 -1.06 23.58 13.91
C PHE A 23 -0.11 24.77 14.06
N PRO A 24 -0.03 25.48 15.20
CA PRO A 24 0.89 26.61 15.35
C PRO A 24 2.37 26.25 15.17
N LEU A 25 2.76 25.02 15.54
CA LEU A 25 4.13 24.52 15.38
C LEU A 25 4.47 24.20 13.92
N HIS A 26 3.47 23.95 13.09
CA HIS A 26 3.61 23.56 11.68
C HIS A 26 2.96 24.55 10.71
N GLN A 27 2.50 25.72 11.20
CA GLN A 27 1.71 26.68 10.44
C GLN A 27 2.40 27.08 9.13
N GLN A 28 3.69 27.41 9.20
CA GLN A 28 4.45 27.81 8.01
C GLN A 28 4.43 26.69 6.94
N ARG A 29 4.65 25.45 7.35
CA ARG A 29 4.61 24.31 6.43
C ARG A 29 3.26 24.18 5.71
N PHE A 30 2.15 24.34 6.46
CA PHE A 30 0.82 24.30 5.85
C PHE A 30 0.57 25.49 4.89
N GLN A 31 1.07 26.69 5.23
CA GLN A 31 0.97 27.86 4.34
C GLN A 31 1.77 27.66 3.06
N ASP A 32 2.98 27.13 3.14
CA ASP A 32 3.81 26.82 1.99
C ASP A 32 3.13 25.78 1.08
N LEU A 33 2.56 24.71 1.65
CA LEU A 33 1.80 23.69 0.90
C LEU A 33 0.54 24.26 0.21
N VAL A 34 -0.06 25.31 0.75
CA VAL A 34 -1.19 26.00 0.10
C VAL A 34 -0.71 26.90 -1.03
N SER A 35 0.36 27.66 -0.83
CA SER A 35 0.86 28.63 -1.81
C SER A 35 1.60 27.98 -2.97
N GLU A 36 2.35 26.92 -2.71
CA GLU A 36 3.19 26.22 -3.68
C GLU A 36 2.52 24.96 -4.27
N GLY A 37 1.44 24.48 -3.62
CA GLY A 37 0.80 23.20 -3.93
C GLY A 37 1.45 22.02 -3.22
N GLN A 38 0.90 20.82 -3.47
CA GLN A 38 1.48 19.58 -2.96
C GLN A 38 2.41 18.97 -4.00
N HIS A 39 3.58 18.54 -3.55
CA HIS A 39 4.58 17.86 -4.38
C HIS A 39 5.11 16.60 -3.66
N PRO A 40 4.23 15.65 -3.32
CA PRO A 40 4.65 14.41 -2.68
C PRO A 40 5.50 13.61 -3.64
N LYS A 41 6.62 13.07 -3.15
CA LYS A 41 7.48 12.20 -3.96
C LYS A 41 7.01 10.75 -3.97
N THR A 42 6.10 10.40 -3.08
CA THR A 42 5.70 9.01 -2.85
C THR A 42 4.19 8.86 -2.89
N LEU A 43 3.71 7.95 -3.75
CA LEU A 43 2.37 7.36 -3.63
C LEU A 43 2.44 6.18 -2.67
N PHE A 44 1.71 6.22 -1.58
CA PHE A 44 1.59 5.13 -0.63
C PHE A 44 0.22 4.46 -0.78
N ILE A 45 0.19 3.19 -1.20
CA ILE A 45 -1.02 2.36 -1.29
C ILE A 45 -1.02 1.39 -0.13
N GLY A 46 -1.91 1.58 0.84
CA GLY A 46 -1.96 0.78 2.06
C GLY A 46 -3.35 0.20 2.36
N CYS A 47 -3.36 -0.81 3.24
CA CYS A 47 -4.62 -1.34 3.74
C CYS A 47 -5.36 -0.30 4.59
N SER A 48 -6.71 -0.35 4.55
CA SER A 48 -7.59 0.44 5.43
C SER A 48 -7.58 -0.02 6.89
N ASP A 49 -6.85 -1.09 7.20
CA ASP A 49 -6.69 -1.61 8.58
C ASP A 49 -6.21 -0.51 9.53
N SER A 50 -6.92 -0.31 10.64
CA SER A 50 -6.66 0.78 11.58
C SER A 50 -5.28 0.72 12.25
N ARG A 51 -4.63 -0.46 12.25
CA ARG A 51 -3.31 -0.67 12.83
C ARG A 51 -2.18 -0.21 11.90
N LEU A 52 -2.45 -0.06 10.60
CA LEU A 52 -1.50 0.47 9.62
C LEU A 52 -1.67 1.98 9.52
N VAL A 53 -0.69 2.75 10.00
CA VAL A 53 -0.73 4.22 10.00
C VAL A 53 0.48 4.74 9.23
N PRO A 54 0.34 5.11 7.94
CA PRO A 54 1.48 5.44 7.08
C PRO A 54 2.43 6.49 7.65
N TYR A 55 1.90 7.58 8.19
CA TYR A 55 2.71 8.65 8.78
C TYR A 55 3.55 8.20 9.97
N LEU A 56 3.03 7.28 10.81
CA LEU A 56 3.81 6.74 11.93
C LEU A 56 4.91 5.80 11.43
N LEU A 57 4.62 4.98 10.41
CA LEU A 57 5.57 4.01 9.88
C LEU A 57 6.75 4.68 9.16
N THR A 58 6.50 5.81 8.50
CA THR A 58 7.50 6.49 7.67
C THR A 58 8.11 7.70 8.34
N GLY A 59 7.56 8.17 9.47
CA GLY A 59 7.95 9.43 10.08
C GLY A 59 7.63 10.66 9.23
N SER A 60 6.77 10.52 8.21
CA SER A 60 6.45 11.59 7.27
C SER A 60 5.52 12.64 7.85
N GLY A 61 5.63 13.85 7.35
CA GLY A 61 4.79 14.99 7.68
C GLY A 61 3.79 15.35 6.57
N PRO A 62 3.05 16.45 6.77
CA PRO A 62 2.12 16.97 5.77
C PRO A 62 2.79 17.26 4.44
N GLY A 63 2.18 16.80 3.34
CA GLY A 63 2.63 17.04 1.97
C GLY A 63 3.67 16.05 1.42
N GLU A 64 4.18 15.11 2.23
CA GLU A 64 5.24 14.19 1.81
C GLU A 64 4.72 12.92 1.14
N LEU A 65 3.55 12.44 1.55
CA LEU A 65 2.92 11.24 0.99
C LEU A 65 1.59 11.59 0.30
N PHE A 66 1.38 11.06 -0.89
CA PHE A 66 0.06 10.93 -1.48
C PHE A 66 -0.48 9.53 -1.12
N ILE A 67 -1.58 9.48 -0.37
CA ILE A 67 -2.00 8.24 0.27
C ILE A 67 -3.30 7.73 -0.32
N VAL A 68 -3.28 6.45 -0.72
CA VAL A 68 -4.47 5.66 -1.04
C VAL A 68 -4.61 4.56 0.01
N ARG A 69 -5.82 4.42 0.57
CA ARG A 69 -6.13 3.32 1.48
C ARG A 69 -7.40 2.61 1.01
N ASN A 70 -7.29 1.30 0.87
CA ASN A 70 -8.41 0.45 0.51
C ASN A 70 -8.33 -0.89 1.25
N VAL A 71 -9.35 -1.71 1.17
CA VAL A 71 -9.38 -3.04 1.82
C VAL A 71 -8.34 -3.94 1.14
N GLY A 72 -7.29 -4.32 1.87
CA GLY A 72 -6.23 -5.21 1.39
C GLY A 72 -5.07 -4.54 0.65
N ALA A 73 -5.05 -3.22 0.50
CA ALA A 73 -4.05 -2.50 -0.29
C ALA A 73 -4.02 -2.95 -1.76
N PHE A 74 -5.17 -3.32 -2.33
CA PHE A 74 -5.23 -3.88 -3.67
C PHE A 74 -5.23 -2.82 -4.75
N VAL A 75 -4.60 -3.16 -5.87
CA VAL A 75 -4.59 -2.39 -7.11
C VAL A 75 -5.50 -3.10 -8.12
N PRO A 76 -6.56 -2.45 -8.62
CA PRO A 76 -7.36 -3.03 -9.70
C PRO A 76 -6.52 -3.21 -10.96
N PRO A 77 -6.76 -4.26 -11.77
CA PRO A 77 -6.14 -4.40 -13.07
C PRO A 77 -6.44 -3.17 -13.95
N TYR A 78 -5.48 -2.76 -14.77
CA TYR A 78 -5.70 -1.72 -15.77
C TYR A 78 -6.43 -2.33 -16.99
N ASP A 79 -7.73 -2.10 -17.08
CA ASP A 79 -8.59 -2.65 -18.13
C ASP A 79 -8.99 -1.62 -19.19
N GLY A 80 -8.50 -0.38 -19.09
CA GLY A 80 -8.87 0.73 -19.96
C GLY A 80 -10.32 1.20 -19.80
N SER A 81 -11.04 0.70 -18.78
CA SER A 81 -12.41 1.13 -18.51
C SER A 81 -12.45 2.59 -18.03
N HIS A 82 -13.56 3.26 -18.32
CA HIS A 82 -13.80 4.63 -17.86
C HIS A 82 -14.75 4.67 -16.65
N GLY A 83 -14.68 3.62 -15.80
CA GLY A 83 -15.52 3.52 -14.61
C GLY A 83 -15.06 4.44 -13.46
N LEU A 84 -15.86 4.47 -12.40
CA LEU A 84 -15.55 5.25 -11.19
C LEU A 84 -14.61 4.47 -10.26
N HIS A 85 -13.35 4.33 -10.68
CA HIS A 85 -12.31 3.56 -9.99
C HIS A 85 -11.38 4.46 -9.17
N GLY A 86 -11.69 4.66 -7.89
CA GLY A 86 -10.97 5.60 -7.03
C GLY A 86 -9.47 5.30 -6.88
N THR A 87 -9.08 4.02 -6.74
CA THR A 87 -7.66 3.65 -6.66
C THR A 87 -6.92 3.91 -7.97
N THR A 88 -7.52 3.52 -9.12
CA THR A 88 -6.95 3.79 -10.46
C THR A 88 -6.79 5.29 -10.70
N ALA A 89 -7.82 6.09 -10.43
CA ALA A 89 -7.77 7.54 -10.58
C ALA A 89 -6.67 8.19 -9.71
N ALA A 90 -6.45 7.67 -8.50
CA ALA A 90 -5.39 8.16 -7.62
C ALA A 90 -4.00 7.79 -8.15
N ILE A 91 -3.81 6.60 -8.73
CA ILE A 91 -2.56 6.19 -9.38
C ILE A 91 -2.27 7.11 -10.58
N GLU A 92 -3.26 7.33 -11.44
CA GLU A 92 -3.14 8.25 -12.59
C GLU A 92 -2.76 9.66 -12.14
N TYR A 93 -3.46 10.19 -11.13
CA TYR A 93 -3.18 11.52 -10.60
C TYR A 93 -1.78 11.63 -10.01
N ALA A 94 -1.35 10.63 -9.23
CA ALA A 94 -0.02 10.60 -8.63
C ALA A 94 1.09 10.59 -9.70
N VAL A 95 0.95 9.77 -10.75
CA VAL A 95 1.98 9.61 -11.78
C VAL A 95 1.95 10.74 -12.82
N LEU A 96 0.74 11.14 -13.27
CA LEU A 96 0.60 12.08 -14.39
C LEU A 96 0.57 13.55 -13.95
N ALA A 97 0.02 13.85 -12.77
CA ALA A 97 -0.14 15.22 -12.29
C ALA A 97 0.87 15.59 -11.19
N LEU A 98 1.12 14.67 -10.23
CA LEU A 98 2.04 14.94 -9.13
C LEU A 98 3.47 14.51 -9.42
N HIS A 99 3.68 13.69 -10.44
CA HIS A 99 5.00 13.19 -10.85
C HIS A 99 5.78 12.54 -9.70
N VAL A 100 5.10 11.64 -8.95
CA VAL A 100 5.73 10.92 -7.85
C VAL A 100 6.91 10.10 -8.36
N GLU A 101 7.95 10.00 -7.54
CA GLU A 101 9.18 9.28 -7.84
C GLU A 101 9.15 7.83 -7.35
N GLN A 102 8.20 7.52 -6.44
CA GLN A 102 8.06 6.20 -5.81
C GLN A 102 6.61 5.81 -5.64
N ILE A 103 6.30 4.52 -5.82
CA ILE A 103 5.04 3.92 -5.39
C ILE A 103 5.36 2.80 -4.40
N ILE A 104 4.76 2.88 -3.21
CA ILE A 104 4.85 1.86 -2.18
C ILE A 104 3.52 1.14 -2.10
N VAL A 105 3.53 -0.19 -2.21
CA VAL A 105 2.39 -1.04 -1.84
C VAL A 105 2.71 -1.65 -0.47
N CYS A 106 1.88 -1.35 0.53
CA CYS A 106 2.08 -1.79 1.90
C CYS A 106 0.95 -2.72 2.36
N GLY A 107 1.24 -4.03 2.35
CA GLY A 107 0.46 -5.06 3.04
C GLY A 107 0.85 -5.15 4.51
N HIS A 108 0.20 -6.06 5.25
CA HIS A 108 0.51 -6.24 6.67
C HIS A 108 0.10 -7.63 7.17
N SER A 109 0.71 -8.07 8.28
CA SER A 109 0.34 -9.31 8.98
C SER A 109 -1.09 -9.23 9.53
N HIS A 110 -1.76 -10.38 9.61
CA HIS A 110 -3.14 -10.51 10.09
C HIS A 110 -4.16 -9.65 9.29
N CYS A 111 -3.96 -9.54 7.97
CA CYS A 111 -4.85 -8.77 7.10
C CYS A 111 -6.25 -9.38 7.05
N GLY A 112 -7.25 -8.56 7.40
CA GLY A 112 -8.65 -8.97 7.36
C GLY A 112 -9.14 -9.31 5.95
N ALA A 113 -8.63 -8.64 4.93
CA ALA A 113 -8.97 -8.90 3.53
C ALA A 113 -8.46 -10.28 3.06
N ILE A 114 -7.22 -10.62 3.38
CA ILE A 114 -6.65 -11.94 3.04
C ILE A 114 -7.38 -13.04 3.80
N ARG A 115 -7.68 -12.84 5.09
CA ARG A 115 -8.49 -13.79 5.85
C ARG A 115 -9.87 -13.99 5.21
N ALA A 116 -10.54 -12.89 4.85
CA ALA A 116 -11.85 -12.95 4.20
C ALA A 116 -11.83 -13.61 2.82
N ALA A 117 -10.72 -13.51 2.08
CA ALA A 117 -10.55 -14.22 0.82
C ALA A 117 -10.45 -15.75 0.99
N TYR A 118 -9.96 -16.24 2.15
CA TYR A 118 -10.00 -17.65 2.52
C TYR A 118 -11.35 -18.11 3.07
N ASP A 119 -11.89 -17.32 4.01
CA ASP A 119 -13.01 -17.74 4.86
C ASP A 119 -14.38 -17.33 4.27
N GLY A 120 -14.38 -16.44 3.26
CA GLY A 120 -15.58 -15.84 2.70
C GLY A 120 -16.08 -14.63 3.51
N VAL A 121 -17.12 -13.98 3.00
CA VAL A 121 -17.82 -12.85 3.61
C VAL A 121 -19.32 -13.07 3.49
N PRO A 122 -20.16 -12.37 4.29
CA PRO A 122 -21.63 -12.47 4.20
C PRO A 122 -22.15 -12.18 2.78
N ASP A 123 -23.22 -12.86 2.38
CA ASP A 123 -23.80 -12.75 1.03
C ASP A 123 -24.27 -11.34 0.67
N GLU A 124 -24.69 -10.56 1.66
CA GLU A 124 -25.08 -9.16 1.50
C GLU A 124 -23.90 -8.22 1.19
N ALA A 125 -22.66 -8.66 1.42
CA ALA A 125 -21.46 -7.86 1.16
C ALA A 125 -20.98 -7.94 -0.29
N VAL A 126 -21.87 -7.74 -1.26
CA VAL A 126 -21.64 -7.96 -2.70
C VAL A 126 -20.44 -7.17 -3.26
N ASN A 127 -20.23 -5.95 -2.81
CA ASN A 127 -19.09 -5.14 -3.25
C ASN A 127 -17.77 -5.64 -2.66
N LEU A 128 -17.79 -6.09 -1.40
CA LEU A 128 -16.61 -6.68 -0.78
C LEU A 128 -16.24 -8.01 -1.43
N GLN A 129 -17.23 -8.87 -1.72
CA GLN A 129 -17.00 -10.11 -2.47
C GLN A 129 -16.34 -9.84 -3.83
N ALA A 130 -16.86 -8.86 -4.59
CA ALA A 130 -16.28 -8.47 -5.87
C ALA A 130 -14.86 -7.92 -5.72
N TRP A 131 -14.61 -7.13 -4.67
CA TRP A 131 -13.29 -6.56 -4.38
C TRP A 131 -12.25 -7.61 -3.99
N LEU A 132 -12.63 -8.59 -3.17
CA LEU A 132 -11.73 -9.65 -2.72
C LEU A 132 -11.24 -10.57 -3.84
N ARG A 133 -11.93 -10.61 -5.00
CA ARG A 133 -11.42 -11.30 -6.20
C ARG A 133 -10.07 -10.77 -6.67
N LEU A 134 -9.74 -9.53 -6.32
CA LEU A 134 -8.41 -8.97 -6.58
C LEU A 134 -7.28 -9.69 -5.83
N ALA A 135 -7.59 -10.50 -4.84
CA ALA A 135 -6.61 -11.29 -4.11
C ALA A 135 -6.52 -12.75 -4.58
N GLU A 136 -7.41 -13.23 -5.47
CA GLU A 136 -7.52 -14.67 -5.80
C GLU A 136 -6.18 -15.29 -6.22
N GLU A 137 -5.42 -14.62 -7.05
CA GLU A 137 -4.11 -15.09 -7.53
C GLU A 137 -3.03 -15.16 -6.43
N ALA A 138 -3.20 -14.38 -5.35
CA ALA A 138 -2.29 -14.39 -4.22
C ALA A 138 -2.64 -15.45 -3.18
N ILE A 139 -3.88 -15.96 -3.18
CA ILE A 139 -4.34 -16.96 -2.22
C ILE A 139 -3.73 -18.32 -2.55
N LEU A 140 -3.09 -18.93 -1.56
CA LEU A 140 -2.53 -20.28 -1.71
C LEU A 140 -3.66 -21.32 -1.78
N PRO A 141 -3.57 -22.32 -2.67
CA PRO A 141 -4.60 -23.37 -2.83
C PRO A 141 -4.51 -24.42 -1.71
N VAL A 142 -4.49 -23.97 -0.46
CA VAL A 142 -4.40 -24.79 0.74
C VAL A 142 -5.42 -24.32 1.78
N GLN A 143 -5.69 -25.15 2.78
CA GLN A 143 -6.56 -24.76 3.88
C GLN A 143 -6.01 -23.53 4.61
N SER A 144 -6.94 -22.64 5.00
CA SER A 144 -6.61 -21.43 5.79
C SER A 144 -5.85 -21.81 7.08
N SER A 145 -4.68 -21.24 7.21
CA SER A 145 -3.84 -21.37 8.42
C SER A 145 -3.08 -20.06 8.63
N PRO A 146 -2.54 -19.80 9.81
CA PRO A 146 -1.72 -18.61 10.04
C PRO A 146 -0.57 -18.47 9.03
N GLU A 147 0.12 -19.57 8.75
CA GLU A 147 1.23 -19.60 7.79
C GLU A 147 0.75 -19.35 6.35
N ALA A 148 -0.34 -20.00 5.91
CA ALA A 148 -0.89 -19.81 4.58
C ALA A 148 -1.34 -18.36 4.37
N ARG A 149 -1.96 -17.76 5.38
CA ARG A 149 -2.37 -16.33 5.33
C ARG A 149 -1.18 -15.40 5.27
N TYR A 150 -0.16 -15.62 6.10
CA TYR A 150 1.05 -14.81 6.11
C TYR A 150 1.75 -14.81 4.73
N ARG A 151 1.89 -15.98 4.12
CA ARG A 151 2.44 -16.09 2.76
C ARG A 151 1.55 -15.40 1.72
N SER A 152 0.24 -15.56 1.80
CA SER A 152 -0.71 -14.90 0.89
C SER A 152 -0.71 -13.38 1.05
N GLU A 153 -0.49 -12.85 2.25
CA GLU A 153 -0.30 -11.41 2.49
C GLU A 153 0.92 -10.87 1.74
N GLN A 154 2.03 -11.57 1.78
CA GLN A 154 3.25 -11.21 1.04
C GLN A 154 3.06 -11.34 -0.47
N ARG A 155 2.48 -12.46 -0.94
CA ARG A 155 2.15 -12.67 -2.36
C ARG A 155 1.20 -11.58 -2.88
N ALA A 156 0.23 -11.17 -2.07
CA ALA A 156 -0.69 -10.10 -2.45
C ALA A 156 0.05 -8.78 -2.70
N VAL A 157 1.07 -8.45 -1.92
CA VAL A 157 1.91 -7.26 -2.18
C VAL A 157 2.61 -7.37 -3.53
N VAL A 158 3.26 -8.50 -3.83
CA VAL A 158 3.96 -8.71 -5.10
C VAL A 158 3.00 -8.62 -6.28
N LEU A 159 1.84 -9.27 -6.20
CA LEU A 159 0.80 -9.20 -7.22
C LEU A 159 0.36 -7.75 -7.52
N GLN A 160 0.31 -6.87 -6.52
CA GLN A 160 -0.04 -5.46 -6.77
C GLN A 160 1.11 -4.70 -7.48
N LEU A 161 2.38 -5.07 -7.23
CA LEU A 161 3.50 -4.50 -7.98
C LEU A 161 3.42 -4.89 -9.47
N GLU A 162 3.07 -6.14 -9.76
CA GLU A 162 2.86 -6.63 -11.12
C GLU A 162 1.72 -5.88 -11.80
N ARG A 163 0.57 -5.73 -11.12
CA ARG A 163 -0.57 -4.97 -11.64
C ARG A 163 -0.26 -3.50 -11.89
N LEU A 164 0.58 -2.88 -11.06
CA LEU A 164 1.03 -1.51 -11.32
C LEU A 164 1.80 -1.41 -12.64
N MET A 165 2.54 -2.44 -13.03
CA MET A 165 3.24 -2.47 -14.33
C MET A 165 2.29 -2.62 -15.53
N ASP A 166 1.02 -3.00 -15.32
CA ASP A 166 0.01 -3.01 -16.39
C ASP A 166 -0.53 -1.62 -16.70
N TYR A 167 -0.32 -0.65 -15.81
CA TYR A 167 -0.67 0.75 -16.05
C TYR A 167 0.35 1.39 -17.02
N PRO A 168 -0.04 1.82 -18.24
CA PRO A 168 0.90 2.29 -19.26
C PRO A 168 1.77 3.47 -18.80
N MET A 169 1.19 4.38 -17.98
CA MET A 169 1.91 5.54 -17.44
C MET A 169 2.93 5.12 -16.38
N VAL A 170 2.61 4.14 -15.52
CA VAL A 170 3.53 3.60 -14.52
C VAL A 170 4.69 2.88 -15.21
N ARG A 171 4.39 1.94 -16.11
CA ARG A 171 5.40 1.20 -16.87
C ARG A 171 6.39 2.14 -17.55
N ARG A 172 5.90 3.16 -18.26
CA ARG A 172 6.76 4.13 -18.96
C ARG A 172 7.72 4.84 -18.01
N GLN A 173 7.22 5.29 -16.85
CA GLN A 173 8.06 5.99 -15.88
C GLN A 173 9.08 5.06 -15.21
N VAL A 174 8.74 3.80 -14.97
CA VAL A 174 9.66 2.78 -14.45
C VAL A 174 10.75 2.47 -15.49
N GLU A 175 10.38 2.24 -16.75
CA GLU A 175 11.33 1.96 -17.85
C GLU A 175 12.28 3.13 -18.10
N CYS A 176 11.84 4.37 -17.89
CA CYS A 176 12.69 5.56 -17.98
C CYS A 176 13.52 5.82 -16.71
N GLY A 177 13.38 5.01 -15.66
CA GLY A 177 14.08 5.18 -14.39
C GLY A 177 13.62 6.38 -13.55
N GLN A 178 12.44 6.94 -13.84
CA GLN A 178 11.88 8.08 -13.12
C GLN A 178 10.91 7.68 -12.01
N LEU A 179 10.50 6.42 -11.97
CA LEU A 179 9.59 5.87 -10.97
C LEU A 179 10.12 4.54 -10.47
N THR A 180 10.06 4.32 -9.16
CA THR A 180 10.40 3.04 -8.53
C THR A 180 9.20 2.45 -7.82
N LEU A 181 9.07 1.11 -7.83
CA LEU A 181 8.02 0.38 -7.15
C LEU A 181 8.61 -0.38 -5.96
N HIS A 182 7.94 -0.28 -4.81
CA HIS A 182 8.38 -0.91 -3.56
C HIS A 182 7.25 -1.72 -2.93
N GLY A 183 7.52 -2.98 -2.60
CA GLY A 183 6.61 -3.83 -1.85
C GLY A 183 7.01 -3.88 -0.38
N TRP A 184 6.09 -3.51 0.51
CA TRP A 184 6.30 -3.56 1.95
C TRP A 184 5.28 -4.48 2.61
N HIS A 185 5.73 -5.24 3.60
CA HIS A 185 4.89 -6.05 4.46
C HIS A 185 5.15 -5.68 5.92
N TYR A 186 4.19 -5.01 6.55
CA TYR A 186 4.27 -4.58 7.95
C TYR A 186 3.90 -5.75 8.87
N VAL A 187 4.86 -6.25 9.62
CA VAL A 187 4.67 -7.26 10.67
C VAL A 187 4.24 -6.54 11.94
N ILE A 188 2.93 -6.43 12.14
CA ILE A 188 2.32 -5.56 13.17
C ILE A 188 2.83 -5.90 14.57
N GLU A 189 2.86 -7.19 14.91
CA GLU A 189 3.25 -7.68 16.24
C GLU A 189 4.73 -7.48 16.57
N GLN A 190 5.55 -7.23 15.56
CA GLN A 190 6.99 -6.95 15.71
C GLN A 190 7.30 -5.46 15.55
N GLY A 191 6.36 -4.67 15.02
CA GLY A 191 6.58 -3.27 14.67
C GLY A 191 7.60 -3.09 13.55
N GLU A 192 7.82 -4.13 12.71
CA GLU A 192 8.86 -4.12 11.68
C GLU A 192 8.26 -4.15 10.27
N ILE A 193 8.88 -3.43 9.36
CA ILE A 193 8.59 -3.50 7.92
C ILE A 193 9.56 -4.50 7.28
N HIS A 194 9.02 -5.46 6.56
CA HIS A 194 9.77 -6.28 5.62
C HIS A 194 9.60 -5.69 4.22
N VAL A 195 10.70 -5.52 3.51
CA VAL A 195 10.73 -4.99 2.15
C VAL A 195 10.95 -6.12 1.15
N PHE A 196 10.26 -6.07 0.02
CA PHE A 196 10.45 -7.04 -1.05
C PHE A 196 11.79 -6.80 -1.75
N ASP A 197 12.64 -7.80 -1.73
CA ASP A 197 13.91 -7.84 -2.46
C ASP A 197 13.72 -8.67 -3.73
N ALA A 198 13.69 -7.99 -4.88
CA ALA A 198 13.50 -8.64 -6.17
C ALA A 198 14.66 -9.58 -6.56
N GLN A 199 15.87 -9.35 -6.04
CA GLN A 199 17.02 -10.22 -6.33
C GLN A 199 16.93 -11.55 -5.56
N GLN A 200 16.40 -11.50 -4.35
CA GLN A 200 16.20 -12.69 -3.51
C GLN A 200 14.83 -13.35 -3.75
N GLY A 201 13.92 -12.65 -4.44
CA GLY A 201 12.55 -13.12 -4.65
C GLY A 201 11.73 -13.22 -3.36
N GLY A 202 12.07 -12.45 -2.31
CA GLY A 202 11.46 -12.58 -0.99
C GLY A 202 11.45 -11.28 -0.19
N PHE A 203 10.83 -11.34 0.99
CA PHE A 203 10.75 -10.22 1.91
C PHE A 203 11.86 -10.32 2.96
N ILE A 204 12.60 -9.24 3.15
CA ILE A 204 13.66 -9.11 4.16
C ILE A 204 13.35 -7.95 5.12
N PRO A 205 13.73 -8.05 6.41
CA PRO A 205 13.53 -6.96 7.35
C PRO A 205 14.19 -5.66 6.86
N ALA A 206 13.49 -4.53 6.97
CA ALA A 206 14.03 -3.22 6.60
C ALA A 206 15.30 -2.87 7.39
N SER A 207 15.45 -3.39 8.61
CA SER A 207 16.64 -3.23 9.46
C SER A 207 17.93 -3.81 8.87
N VAL A 208 17.81 -4.79 7.96
CA VAL A 208 18.97 -5.44 7.29
C VAL A 208 19.01 -5.16 5.78
N ALA A 209 17.98 -4.52 5.23
CA ALA A 209 17.95 -4.13 3.82
C ALA A 209 19.03 -3.07 3.57
N SER A 210 19.89 -3.28 2.58
CA SER A 210 20.83 -2.25 2.18
C SER A 210 20.11 -1.16 1.40
N SER A 211 20.50 0.10 1.56
CA SER A 211 19.96 1.24 0.81
C SER A 211 20.15 1.10 -0.72
N SER A 212 21.05 0.21 -1.15
CA SER A 212 21.29 -0.15 -2.54
C SER A 212 20.55 -1.40 -3.03
N GLY A 213 19.85 -2.12 -2.14
CA GLY A 213 19.29 -3.45 -2.42
C GLY A 213 17.81 -3.48 -2.80
N THR A 214 17.07 -2.43 -2.50
CA THR A 214 15.68 -2.29 -2.97
C THR A 214 15.70 -1.56 -4.31
N GLY A 215 16.28 -2.18 -5.31
CA GLY A 215 16.21 -1.68 -6.67
C GLY A 215 14.76 -1.60 -7.15
N PRO A 216 14.48 -0.82 -8.21
CA PRO A 216 13.15 -0.78 -8.80
C PRO A 216 12.71 -2.21 -9.13
N TYR A 217 11.44 -2.52 -8.85
CA TYR A 217 10.85 -3.76 -9.33
C TYR A 217 11.11 -3.86 -10.83
N GLN A 218 11.93 -4.82 -11.23
CA GLN A 218 12.05 -5.18 -12.63
C GLN A 218 11.07 -6.32 -12.86
N PRO A 219 10.15 -6.18 -13.82
CA PRO A 219 9.24 -7.27 -14.16
C PRO A 219 10.11 -8.50 -14.49
N TYR A 220 9.67 -9.62 -13.97
CA TYR A 220 10.32 -10.91 -14.18
C TYR A 220 10.51 -11.14 -15.69
N VAL A 221 11.76 -11.10 -16.16
CA VAL A 221 12.10 -11.57 -17.48
C VAL A 221 12.21 -13.08 -17.33
N GLU A 222 11.34 -13.85 -17.97
CA GLU A 222 11.44 -15.30 -18.04
C GLU A 222 12.86 -15.68 -18.50
N HIS A 223 13.67 -16.09 -17.55
CA HIS A 223 14.86 -16.86 -17.85
C HIS A 223 14.45 -18.33 -17.87
N ASP A 224 14.30 -18.84 -19.09
CA ASP A 224 14.23 -20.28 -19.41
C ASP A 224 13.36 -21.15 -18.51
N GLY A 225 12.02 -20.96 -18.56
CA GLY A 225 11.06 -22.04 -18.28
C GLY A 225 11.07 -22.69 -16.89
N GLN A 226 11.72 -22.12 -15.89
CA GLN A 226 11.68 -22.61 -14.51
C GLN A 226 10.85 -21.66 -13.64
N ILE A 227 9.62 -22.10 -13.35
CA ILE A 227 8.81 -21.53 -12.28
C ILE A 227 9.54 -21.83 -10.97
N LEU A 228 10.07 -20.80 -10.32
CA LEU A 228 10.50 -20.94 -8.93
C LEU A 228 9.23 -21.03 -8.07
N ASP A 229 8.97 -22.23 -7.52
CA ASP A 229 7.95 -22.43 -6.51
C ASP A 229 8.32 -21.58 -5.27
N LEU A 230 7.55 -20.49 -5.05
CA LEU A 230 7.54 -19.70 -3.82
C LEU A 230 6.53 -20.23 -2.82
#